data_404276afaf9a06096c0e267d5b0d47aa
#
_entry.id   404276afaf9a06096c0e267d5b0d47aa
#
_cell.length_a   1.000
_cell.length_b   1.000
_cell.length_c   1.000
_cell.angle_alpha   90.00
_cell.angle_beta   90.00
_cell.angle_gamma   90.00
#
_symmetry.space_group_name_H-M   'P 1'
#
loop_
_entity.id
_entity.type
_entity.pdbx_description
1 polymer ?
#
loop_
_entity_poly.entity_id
_entity_poly.type
_entity_poly.pdbx_seq_one_letter_code
_entity_poly.pdbx_strand_id
1 'polypeptide(L)'
;FERTGAPMMPRDIGLIVGHTGISGEDDVLDAGTGTGVLAAYLGRCGASVTTFERDPEFAEVARRNMELAGVADRVDVRTGDVTDQLGDLDRYDVVTLDTEDAPTMVERVPNLLRDGGYVAVYSPFVEASREAVAAARQVGLGGIETLETIQREMDFDDRGSRPSTAGVGHTGYLTFARRV
;
A
#
# COMPACT_ATOMS: atom_id res chain seq x y z
N PHE A 1 -1.72 16.94 5.56
CA PHE A 1 -1.27 15.83 6.38
C PHE A 1 0.03 16.17 7.11
N GLU A 2 0.11 15.81 8.38
CA GLU A 2 1.39 15.74 9.08
C GLU A 2 2.22 14.62 8.45
N ARG A 3 3.55 14.78 8.38
CA ARG A 3 4.43 13.80 7.75
C ARG A 3 5.37 13.17 8.77
N THR A 4 5.52 11.85 8.70
CA THR A 4 6.46 11.08 9.52
C THR A 4 7.63 10.53 8.70
N GLY A 5 7.52 10.54 7.36
CA GLY A 5 8.51 10.05 6.43
C GLY A 5 8.14 10.38 4.99
N ALA A 6 8.66 9.63 4.04
CA ALA A 6 8.30 9.75 2.62
C ALA A 6 6.98 8.97 2.38
N PRO A 7 5.85 9.66 2.14
CA PRO A 7 4.60 8.95 1.87
C PRO A 7 4.63 8.32 0.49
N MET A 8 3.87 7.25 0.31
CA MET A 8 3.61 6.68 -1.01
C MET A 8 3.02 7.74 -1.94
N MET A 9 3.51 7.82 -3.16
CA MET A 9 3.10 8.85 -4.11
C MET A 9 1.72 8.54 -4.73
N PRO A 10 0.93 9.56 -5.09
CA PRO A 10 -0.41 9.36 -5.68
C PRO A 10 -0.43 8.45 -6.91
N ARG A 11 0.64 8.44 -7.72
CA ARG A 11 0.77 7.56 -8.89
C ARG A 11 0.84 6.08 -8.51
N ASP A 12 1.53 5.76 -7.39
CA ASP A 12 1.68 4.39 -6.89
C ASP A 12 0.38 3.93 -6.23
N ILE A 13 -0.25 4.81 -5.43
CA ILE A 13 -1.58 4.57 -4.85
C ILE A 13 -2.63 4.37 -5.95
N GLY A 14 -2.61 5.21 -7.00
CA GLY A 14 -3.51 5.08 -8.14
C GLY A 14 -3.34 3.76 -8.87
N LEU A 15 -2.11 3.23 -8.95
CA LEU A 15 -1.85 1.92 -9.52
C LEU A 15 -2.44 0.80 -8.64
N ILE A 16 -2.28 0.89 -7.30
CA ILE A 16 -2.91 -0.08 -6.38
C ILE A 16 -4.42 -0.08 -6.56
N VAL A 17 -5.06 1.09 -6.49
CA VAL A 17 -6.52 1.22 -6.62
C VAL A 17 -7.01 0.71 -7.98
N GLY A 18 -6.35 1.11 -9.06
CA GLY A 18 -6.74 0.71 -10.41
C GLY A 18 -6.52 -0.77 -10.71
N HIS A 19 -5.45 -1.36 -10.13
CA HIS A 19 -5.10 -2.76 -10.36
C HIS A 19 -5.98 -3.73 -9.57
N THR A 20 -6.30 -3.38 -8.32
CA THR A 20 -7.10 -4.22 -7.42
C THR A 20 -8.60 -4.00 -7.55
N GLY A 21 -9.01 -2.84 -8.06
CA GLY A 21 -10.41 -2.46 -8.18
C GLY A 21 -11.10 -2.14 -6.85
N ILE A 22 -10.34 -1.76 -5.83
CA ILE A 22 -10.86 -1.44 -4.49
C ILE A 22 -12.08 -0.52 -4.55
N SER A 23 -13.11 -0.89 -3.81
CA SER A 23 -14.41 -0.22 -3.73
C SER A 23 -14.91 -0.10 -2.29
N GLY A 24 -16.13 0.41 -2.12
CA GLY A 24 -16.78 0.56 -0.82
C GLY A 24 -17.25 -0.73 -0.15
N GLU A 25 -17.15 -1.86 -0.81
CA GLU A 25 -17.54 -3.18 -0.27
C GLU A 25 -16.33 -4.01 0.16
N ASP A 26 -15.12 -3.48 -0.03
CA ASP A 26 -13.89 -4.21 0.22
C ASP A 26 -13.33 -3.95 1.63
N ASP A 27 -12.81 -5.01 2.23
CA ASP A 27 -12.00 -4.95 3.45
C ASP A 27 -10.52 -5.00 3.08
N VAL A 28 -9.74 -4.08 3.61
CA VAL A 28 -8.32 -3.94 3.31
C VAL A 28 -7.50 -4.06 4.59
N LEU A 29 -6.46 -4.90 4.54
CA LEU A 29 -5.40 -4.92 5.53
C LEU A 29 -4.19 -4.15 4.97
N ASP A 30 -3.70 -3.18 5.72
CA ASP A 30 -2.52 -2.41 5.36
C ASP A 30 -1.45 -2.55 6.46
N ALA A 31 -0.21 -2.82 6.08
CA ALA A 31 0.91 -2.89 7.01
C ALA A 31 2.03 -1.95 6.57
N GLY A 32 2.38 -1.04 7.50
CA GLY A 32 3.26 0.08 7.25
C GLY A 32 2.47 1.36 7.02
N THR A 33 1.62 1.74 8.00
CA THR A 33 0.75 2.93 7.91
C THR A 33 1.53 4.20 7.59
N GLY A 34 2.69 4.39 8.22
CA GLY A 34 3.48 5.62 8.10
C GLY A 34 2.63 6.86 8.39
N THR A 35 2.58 7.78 7.44
CA THR A 35 1.73 8.99 7.51
C THR A 35 0.24 8.70 7.34
N GLY A 36 -0.14 7.49 6.91
CA GLY A 36 -1.51 7.10 6.62
C GLY A 36 -2.04 7.57 5.26
N VAL A 37 -1.16 7.99 4.33
CA VAL A 37 -1.61 8.50 3.03
C VAL A 37 -2.29 7.41 2.21
N LEU A 38 -1.70 6.21 2.12
CA LEU A 38 -2.33 5.08 1.42
C LEU A 38 -3.67 4.73 2.07
N ALA A 39 -3.70 4.49 3.38
CA ALA A 39 -4.91 4.14 4.12
C ALA A 39 -6.03 5.18 3.93
N ALA A 40 -5.68 6.48 3.94
CA ALA A 40 -6.64 7.55 3.69
C ALA A 40 -7.23 7.50 2.27
N TYR A 41 -6.41 7.24 1.25
CA TYR A 41 -6.92 7.08 -0.12
C TYR A 41 -7.86 5.90 -0.24
N LEU A 42 -7.51 4.75 0.37
CA LEU A 42 -8.35 3.54 0.36
C LEU A 42 -9.68 3.78 1.08
N GLY A 43 -9.65 4.42 2.26
CA GLY A 43 -10.86 4.83 2.97
C GLY A 43 -11.73 5.81 2.17
N ARG A 44 -11.12 6.71 1.37
CA ARG A 44 -11.86 7.60 0.45
C ARG A 44 -12.46 6.89 -0.75
N CYS A 45 -11.89 5.74 -1.16
CA CYS A 45 -12.54 4.84 -2.12
C CYS A 45 -13.75 4.12 -1.53
N GLY A 46 -13.96 4.25 -0.20
CA GLY A 46 -15.07 3.67 0.54
C GLY A 46 -14.74 2.40 1.30
N ALA A 47 -13.56 1.82 1.08
CA ALA A 47 -13.15 0.58 1.72
C ALA A 47 -13.06 0.69 3.25
N SER A 48 -13.27 -0.44 3.94
CA SER A 48 -12.95 -0.61 5.35
C SER A 48 -11.48 -0.98 5.46
N VAL A 49 -10.68 -0.17 6.13
CA VAL A 49 -9.22 -0.37 6.19
C VAL A 49 -8.79 -0.63 7.63
N THR A 50 -8.09 -1.73 7.85
CA THR A 50 -7.32 -1.97 9.08
C THR A 50 -5.85 -1.78 8.75
N THR A 51 -5.19 -0.81 9.38
CA THR A 51 -3.78 -0.50 9.10
C THR A 51 -2.92 -0.57 10.37
N PHE A 52 -1.71 -1.10 10.24
CA PHE A 52 -0.79 -1.32 11.35
C PHE A 52 0.46 -0.46 11.24
N GLU A 53 0.80 0.20 12.36
CA GLU A 53 2.01 1.00 12.54
C GLU A 53 2.73 0.58 13.82
N ARG A 54 4.01 0.23 13.69
CA ARG A 54 4.84 -0.20 14.83
C ARG A 54 5.19 0.96 15.75
N ASP A 55 5.45 2.14 15.18
CA ASP A 55 5.80 3.32 15.94
C ASP A 55 4.54 4.00 16.50
N PRO A 56 4.39 4.10 17.85
CA PRO A 56 3.21 4.73 18.45
C PRO A 56 3.05 6.20 18.10
N GLU A 57 4.15 6.93 17.90
CA GLU A 57 4.10 8.36 17.52
C GLU A 57 3.60 8.50 16.09
N PHE A 58 4.04 7.63 15.18
CA PHE A 58 3.57 7.60 13.79
C PHE A 58 2.09 7.17 13.71
N ALA A 59 1.70 6.17 14.49
CA ALA A 59 0.30 5.73 14.56
C ALA A 59 -0.61 6.88 15.01
N GLU A 60 -0.16 7.70 15.97
CA GLU A 60 -0.94 8.85 16.43
C GLU A 60 -1.03 9.95 15.36
N VAL A 61 0.04 10.20 14.62
CA VAL A 61 0.02 11.10 13.45
C VAL A 61 -0.96 10.58 12.39
N ALA A 62 -0.92 9.28 12.09
CA ALA A 62 -1.83 8.68 11.13
C ALA A 62 -3.31 8.84 11.56
N ARG A 63 -3.66 8.62 12.83
CA ARG A 63 -5.03 8.82 13.33
C ARG A 63 -5.51 10.25 13.11
N ARG A 64 -4.70 11.26 13.46
CA ARG A 64 -5.04 12.66 13.19
C ARG A 64 -5.22 12.93 11.68
N ASN A 65 -4.40 12.31 10.85
CA ASN A 65 -4.54 12.42 9.41
C ASN A 65 -5.83 11.75 8.88
N MET A 66 -6.32 10.65 9.50
CA MET A 66 -7.61 10.06 9.15
C MET A 66 -8.78 10.98 9.49
N GLU A 67 -8.73 11.64 10.65
CA GLU A 67 -9.72 12.67 11.03
C GLU A 67 -9.71 13.83 10.01
N LEU A 68 -8.52 14.34 9.68
CA LEU A 68 -8.36 15.42 8.70
C LEU A 68 -8.86 15.03 7.30
N ALA A 69 -8.68 13.77 6.90
CA ALA A 69 -9.15 13.24 5.62
C ALA A 69 -10.66 12.96 5.61
N GLY A 70 -11.32 12.93 6.78
CA GLY A 70 -12.73 12.59 6.93
C GLY A 70 -13.02 11.12 6.68
N VAL A 71 -12.09 10.22 7.07
CA VAL A 71 -12.20 8.76 6.87
C VAL A 71 -11.98 7.96 8.17
N ALA A 72 -11.94 8.63 9.31
CA ALA A 72 -11.70 7.97 10.60
C ALA A 72 -12.77 6.92 10.98
N ASP A 73 -13.94 6.97 10.38
CA ASP A 73 -15.00 5.98 10.50
C ASP A 73 -14.79 4.71 9.67
N ARG A 74 -13.84 4.75 8.72
CA ARG A 74 -13.53 3.65 7.79
C ARG A 74 -12.13 3.07 7.96
N VAL A 75 -11.24 3.81 8.62
CA VAL A 75 -9.83 3.44 8.75
C VAL A 75 -9.50 3.25 10.22
N ASP A 76 -9.27 2.00 10.63
CA ASP A 76 -8.82 1.60 11.96
C ASP A 76 -7.29 1.55 12.00
N VAL A 77 -6.67 2.54 12.65
CA VAL A 77 -5.21 2.61 12.82
C VAL A 77 -4.81 1.91 14.11
N ARG A 78 -4.18 0.75 13.99
CA ARG A 78 -3.69 -0.07 15.09
C ARG A 78 -2.21 0.15 15.32
N THR A 79 -1.84 0.33 16.59
CA THR A 79 -0.43 0.43 16.98
C THR A 79 0.11 -0.97 17.28
N GLY A 80 1.24 -1.32 16.67
CA GLY A 80 1.92 -2.59 16.89
C GLY A 80 2.34 -3.27 15.60
N ASP A 81 2.94 -4.44 15.75
CA ASP A 81 3.33 -5.29 14.63
C ASP A 81 2.14 -6.15 14.18
N VAL A 82 1.84 -6.12 12.90
CA VAL A 82 0.77 -6.95 12.32
C VAL A 82 1.03 -8.44 12.55
N THR A 83 2.31 -8.85 12.59
CA THR A 83 2.68 -10.25 12.78
C THR A 83 2.28 -10.82 14.16
N ASP A 84 2.19 -9.95 15.16
CA ASP A 84 1.78 -10.33 16.52
C ASP A 84 0.26 -10.53 16.65
N GLN A 85 -0.51 -10.07 15.66
CA GLN A 85 -1.97 -10.06 15.69
C GLN A 85 -2.63 -10.91 14.59
N LEU A 86 -1.84 -11.65 13.80
CA LEU A 86 -2.34 -12.44 12.66
C LEU A 86 -3.47 -13.42 13.02
N GLY A 87 -3.46 -13.94 14.27
CA GLY A 87 -4.48 -14.89 14.74
C GLY A 87 -5.85 -14.28 14.99
N ASP A 88 -5.91 -12.96 15.14
CA ASP A 88 -7.13 -12.19 15.45
C ASP A 88 -7.67 -11.45 14.22
N LEU A 89 -7.01 -11.62 13.06
CA LEU A 89 -7.41 -10.97 11.82
C LEU A 89 -8.35 -11.85 11.00
N ASP A 90 -9.35 -11.19 10.41
CA ASP A 90 -10.24 -11.79 9.42
C ASP A 90 -9.55 -11.92 8.05
N ARG A 91 -10.31 -12.29 7.03
CA ARG A 91 -9.86 -12.29 5.65
C ARG A 91 -10.26 -11.00 4.96
N TYR A 92 -9.37 -10.53 4.10
CA TYR A 92 -9.45 -9.27 3.38
C TYR A 92 -9.54 -9.48 1.88
N ASP A 93 -10.10 -8.51 1.18
CA ASP A 93 -10.13 -8.49 -0.28
C ASP A 93 -8.78 -8.03 -0.84
N VAL A 94 -8.12 -7.11 -0.11
CA VAL A 94 -6.79 -6.62 -0.47
C VAL A 94 -5.89 -6.56 0.77
N VAL A 95 -4.63 -6.94 0.59
CA VAL A 95 -3.55 -6.74 1.57
C VAL A 95 -2.50 -5.84 0.93
N THR A 96 -2.14 -4.73 1.59
CA THR A 96 -1.05 -3.84 1.17
C THR A 96 0.10 -3.91 2.16
N LEU A 97 1.32 -4.03 1.64
CA LEU A 97 2.54 -4.18 2.45
C LEU A 97 3.57 -3.13 2.03
N ASP A 98 3.86 -2.19 2.93
CA ASP A 98 4.92 -1.18 2.80
C ASP A 98 5.81 -1.23 4.05
N THR A 99 6.44 -2.39 4.24
CA THR A 99 7.31 -2.68 5.39
C THR A 99 8.56 -3.43 4.95
N GLU A 100 9.62 -3.33 5.74
CA GLU A 100 10.86 -4.09 5.47
C GLU A 100 10.64 -5.60 5.51
N ASP A 101 9.68 -6.08 6.30
CA ASP A 101 9.35 -7.50 6.44
C ASP A 101 8.33 -7.99 5.41
N ALA A 102 7.98 -7.17 4.41
CA ALA A 102 6.96 -7.52 3.42
C ALA A 102 7.17 -8.90 2.77
N PRO A 103 8.39 -9.33 2.38
CA PRO A 103 8.60 -10.68 1.83
C PRO A 103 8.17 -11.80 2.79
N THR A 104 8.48 -11.66 4.09
CA THR A 104 8.07 -12.63 5.13
C THR A 104 6.56 -12.60 5.34
N MET A 105 5.96 -11.42 5.29
CA MET A 105 4.50 -11.27 5.38
C MET A 105 3.78 -11.93 4.21
N VAL A 106 4.34 -11.91 3.00
CA VAL A 106 3.77 -12.57 1.82
C VAL A 106 3.52 -14.06 2.06
N GLU A 107 4.35 -14.72 2.86
CA GLU A 107 4.14 -16.13 3.24
C GLU A 107 2.84 -16.36 4.04
N ARG A 108 2.34 -15.34 4.72
CA ARG A 108 1.12 -15.39 5.53
C ARG A 108 -0.14 -14.97 4.77
N VAL A 109 0.05 -14.25 3.67
CA VAL A 109 -1.03 -13.66 2.85
C VAL A 109 -2.11 -14.65 2.41
N PRO A 110 -1.82 -15.94 2.05
CA PRO A 110 -2.87 -16.87 1.68
C PRO A 110 -3.94 -17.10 2.75
N ASN A 111 -3.58 -16.93 4.03
CA ASN A 111 -4.52 -17.05 5.14
C ASN A 111 -5.29 -15.76 5.42
N LEU A 112 -4.77 -14.64 4.96
CA LEU A 112 -5.34 -13.31 5.15
C LEU A 112 -6.21 -12.85 3.98
N LEU A 113 -6.09 -13.47 2.80
CA LEU A 113 -6.88 -13.11 1.63
C LEU A 113 -8.13 -13.97 1.49
N ARG A 114 -9.20 -13.36 1.04
CA ARG A 114 -10.35 -14.04 0.43
C ARG A 114 -9.95 -14.64 -0.92
N ASP A 115 -10.72 -15.60 -1.41
CA ASP A 115 -10.51 -16.17 -2.75
C ASP A 115 -10.68 -15.05 -3.79
N GLY A 116 -9.72 -14.93 -4.69
CA GLY A 116 -9.69 -13.85 -5.67
C GLY A 116 -9.09 -12.52 -5.17
N GLY A 117 -8.77 -12.41 -3.87
CA GLY A 117 -8.17 -11.22 -3.28
C GLY A 117 -6.73 -10.97 -3.73
N TYR A 118 -6.27 -9.73 -3.57
CA TYR A 118 -4.97 -9.27 -4.01
C TYR A 118 -4.03 -8.95 -2.84
N VAL A 119 -2.75 -9.22 -3.04
CA VAL A 119 -1.68 -8.56 -2.26
C VAL A 119 -0.94 -7.58 -3.17
N ALA A 120 -0.63 -6.39 -2.63
CA ALA A 120 0.22 -5.38 -3.24
C ALA A 120 1.39 -5.09 -2.30
N VAL A 121 2.61 -5.36 -2.75
CA VAL A 121 3.84 -5.12 -1.99
C VAL A 121 4.56 -3.94 -2.61
N TYR A 122 4.76 -2.88 -1.84
CA TYR A 122 5.59 -1.74 -2.23
C TYR A 122 7.02 -1.94 -1.75
N SER A 123 7.98 -1.68 -2.62
CA SER A 123 9.41 -1.78 -2.30
C SER A 123 10.20 -0.71 -3.06
N PRO A 124 11.03 0.08 -2.37
CA PRO A 124 11.89 1.07 -3.05
C PRO A 124 13.05 0.41 -3.83
N PHE A 125 13.37 -0.85 -3.53
CA PHE A 125 14.48 -1.60 -4.13
C PHE A 125 13.99 -2.86 -4.83
N VAL A 126 14.61 -3.16 -5.98
CA VAL A 126 14.27 -4.33 -6.80
C VAL A 126 14.57 -5.66 -6.10
N GLU A 127 15.54 -5.68 -5.20
CA GLU A 127 15.91 -6.86 -4.41
C GLU A 127 14.73 -7.33 -3.56
N ALA A 128 14.09 -6.43 -2.81
CA ALA A 128 12.92 -6.76 -1.98
C ALA A 128 11.72 -7.18 -2.86
N SER A 129 11.55 -6.59 -4.05
CA SER A 129 10.54 -7.05 -5.00
C SER A 129 10.81 -8.47 -5.49
N ARG A 130 12.06 -8.84 -5.74
CA ARG A 130 12.44 -10.22 -6.12
C ARG A 130 12.13 -11.21 -5.01
N GLU A 131 12.40 -10.84 -3.76
CA GLU A 131 12.07 -11.67 -2.59
C GLU A 131 10.56 -11.83 -2.43
N ALA A 132 9.78 -10.76 -2.58
CA ALA A 132 8.32 -10.81 -2.56
C ALA A 132 7.75 -11.72 -3.66
N VAL A 133 8.29 -11.64 -4.89
CA VAL A 133 7.92 -12.54 -6.00
C VAL A 133 8.24 -14.00 -5.67
N ALA A 134 9.42 -14.26 -5.09
CA ALA A 134 9.81 -15.62 -4.71
C ALA A 134 8.88 -16.19 -3.63
N ALA A 135 8.59 -15.40 -2.59
CA ALA A 135 7.66 -15.78 -1.53
C ALA A 135 6.25 -16.05 -2.07
N ALA A 136 5.73 -15.16 -2.94
CA ALA A 136 4.42 -15.33 -3.55
C ALA A 136 4.31 -16.63 -4.37
N ARG A 137 5.35 -16.99 -5.13
CA ARG A 137 5.41 -18.27 -5.85
C ARG A 137 5.44 -19.46 -4.92
N GLN A 138 6.22 -19.37 -3.85
CA GLN A 138 6.37 -20.47 -2.88
C GLN A 138 5.04 -20.79 -2.20
N VAL A 139 4.21 -19.80 -1.90
CA VAL A 139 2.90 -19.99 -1.25
C VAL A 139 1.74 -20.17 -2.23
N GLY A 140 2.02 -20.28 -3.55
CA GLY A 140 1.04 -20.60 -4.56
C GLY A 140 0.10 -19.46 -4.97
N LEU A 141 0.50 -18.20 -4.75
CA LEU A 141 -0.24 -17.07 -5.30
C LEU A 141 -0.08 -17.00 -6.82
N GLY A 142 -1.13 -16.61 -7.51
CA GLY A 142 -1.15 -16.46 -8.97
C GLY A 142 -1.09 -15.00 -9.43
N GLY A 143 -1.04 -14.76 -10.75
CA GLY A 143 -1.08 -13.42 -11.34
C GLY A 143 0.04 -12.49 -10.86
N ILE A 144 1.25 -13.05 -10.62
CA ILE A 144 2.37 -12.30 -10.04
C ILE A 144 2.97 -11.40 -11.10
N GLU A 145 2.97 -10.09 -10.82
CA GLU A 145 3.66 -9.10 -11.65
C GLU A 145 4.29 -8.01 -10.80
N THR A 146 5.35 -7.41 -11.29
CA THR A 146 6.01 -6.27 -10.64
C THR A 146 6.06 -5.11 -11.61
N LEU A 147 5.58 -3.95 -11.16
CA LEU A 147 5.43 -2.75 -11.96
C LEU A 147 6.18 -1.58 -11.32
N GLU A 148 6.70 -0.69 -12.15
CA GLU A 148 7.18 0.64 -11.77
C GLU A 148 6.35 1.68 -12.50
N THR A 149 5.88 2.71 -11.80
CA THR A 149 5.15 3.82 -12.41
C THR A 149 6.07 5.01 -12.60
N ILE A 150 6.27 5.42 -13.85
CA ILE A 150 7.06 6.61 -14.21
C ILE A 150 6.08 7.70 -14.68
N GLN A 151 6.01 8.80 -13.89
CA GLN A 151 5.22 9.96 -14.24
C GLN A 151 6.14 11.12 -14.61
N ARG A 152 5.87 11.74 -15.75
CA ARG A 152 6.63 12.89 -16.23
C ARG A 152 5.72 14.11 -16.33
N GLU A 153 6.10 15.17 -15.62
CA GLU A 153 5.43 16.46 -15.71
C GLU A 153 5.89 17.22 -16.97
N MET A 154 5.08 18.17 -17.39
CA MET A 154 5.39 19.09 -18.47
C MET A 154 5.48 20.51 -17.93
N ASP A 155 6.54 21.22 -18.29
CA ASP A 155 6.70 22.65 -18.05
C ASP A 155 6.12 23.43 -19.26
N PHE A 156 5.34 24.46 -18.96
CA PHE A 156 4.79 25.39 -19.95
C PHE A 156 5.25 26.80 -19.59
N ASP A 157 6.13 27.38 -20.38
CA ASP A 157 6.62 28.75 -20.18
C ASP A 157 6.60 29.54 -21.47
N ASP A 158 6.89 30.86 -21.40
CA ASP A 158 6.84 31.78 -22.58
C ASP A 158 7.84 31.40 -23.67
N ARG A 159 8.85 30.59 -23.39
CA ARG A 159 9.86 30.12 -24.35
C ARG A 159 9.46 28.84 -25.07
N GLY A 160 8.44 28.12 -24.54
CA GLY A 160 7.95 26.88 -25.10
C GLY A 160 7.59 25.83 -24.05
N SER A 161 7.17 24.66 -24.52
CA SER A 161 6.73 23.55 -23.68
C SER A 161 7.68 22.38 -23.79
N ARG A 162 8.02 21.76 -22.67
CA ARG A 162 8.93 20.60 -22.62
C ARG A 162 8.62 19.70 -21.44
N PRO A 163 9.08 18.44 -21.46
CA PRO A 163 9.10 17.62 -20.25
C PRO A 163 9.92 18.31 -19.14
N SER A 164 9.37 18.32 -17.91
CA SER A 164 10.08 18.87 -16.76
C SER A 164 11.39 18.13 -16.51
N THR A 165 12.41 18.86 -16.10
CA THR A 165 13.67 18.32 -15.62
C THR A 165 13.69 18.15 -14.11
N ALA A 166 12.66 18.64 -13.42
CA ALA A 166 12.39 18.41 -12.01
C ALA A 166 11.47 17.19 -11.85
N GLY A 167 11.42 16.66 -10.63
CA GLY A 167 10.50 15.58 -10.28
C GLY A 167 11.19 14.33 -9.77
N VAL A 168 10.40 13.46 -9.15
CA VAL A 168 10.86 12.17 -8.61
C VAL A 168 10.77 11.14 -9.73
N GLY A 169 11.92 10.74 -10.27
CA GLY A 169 12.01 9.75 -11.37
C GLY A 169 11.62 8.35 -10.92
N HIS A 170 12.11 7.93 -9.74
CA HIS A 170 11.83 6.63 -9.14
C HIS A 170 11.20 6.82 -7.75
N THR A 171 10.16 6.05 -7.43
CA THR A 171 9.58 5.96 -6.08
C THR A 171 9.75 4.57 -5.50
N GLY A 172 9.35 3.57 -6.25
CA GLY A 172 9.43 2.18 -5.87
C GLY A 172 8.79 1.27 -6.91
N TYR A 173 8.81 0.00 -6.58
CA TYR A 173 8.17 -1.07 -7.35
C TYR A 173 6.93 -1.54 -6.59
N LEU A 174 5.86 -1.85 -7.32
CA LEU A 174 4.68 -2.52 -6.81
C LEU A 174 4.64 -3.95 -7.34
N THR A 175 4.70 -4.91 -6.45
CA THR A 175 4.51 -6.32 -6.79
C THR A 175 3.11 -6.74 -6.39
N PHE A 176 2.32 -7.16 -7.38
CA PHE A 176 0.98 -7.69 -7.20
C PHE A 176 1.00 -9.20 -7.26
N ALA A 177 0.16 -9.84 -6.47
CA ALA A 177 -0.16 -11.26 -6.60
C ALA A 177 -1.60 -11.49 -6.14
N ARG A 178 -2.19 -12.63 -6.51
CA ARG A 178 -3.60 -12.93 -6.28
C ARG A 178 -3.77 -14.30 -5.67
N ARG A 179 -4.70 -14.43 -4.72
CA ARG A 179 -5.18 -15.72 -4.28
C ARG A 179 -6.11 -16.33 -5.34
N VAL A 180 -5.74 -17.46 -5.90
CA VAL A 180 -6.49 -18.19 -6.94
C VAL A 180 -7.06 -19.49 -6.37
#